data_8a38ec134450cdd05f22a3ef93903d8d
#
_entry.id   8a38ec134450cdd05f22a3ef93903d8d
#
_cell.length_a   1.000
_cell.length_b   1.000
_cell.length_c   1.000
_cell.angle_alpha   90.00
_cell.angle_beta   90.00
_cell.angle_gamma   90.00
#
_symmetry.space_group_name_H-M   'P 1'
#
loop_
_entity.id
_entity.type
_entity.pdbx_description
1 polymer ?
#
loop_
_entity_poly.entity_id
_entity_poly.type
_entity_poly.pdbx_seq_one_letter_code
_entity_poly.pdbx_strand_id
1 'polypeptide(L)'
;MDVGELLASRGARLGLKIGGVALAVVVLGLAAWLWLRAEDARGVAALAASADLVQQADGPQATPDARARAIDALQTVLSQHARSSAAVQAAYELGNIQYQAGDYGAARGAYQIALAKGAAGSLRTLAASGVGYTWEAQKDYANAVTAYEAVARAVPAKQFYFEDALLDLARAQALAGKPVEALATYERVLKDVPDTRRAPDIRAKIAELQGRGK
;
A
#
# COMPACT_ATOMS: atom_id res chain seq x y z
N MET A 1 -53.24 -26.78 -29.17
CA MET A 1 -52.86 -25.43 -28.67
C MET A 1 -51.67 -25.01 -29.49
N ASP A 2 -51.89 -24.04 -30.34
CA ASP A 2 -50.85 -23.60 -31.32
C ASP A 2 -49.78 -22.77 -30.60
N VAL A 3 -48.53 -23.05 -30.87
CA VAL A 3 -47.38 -22.33 -30.27
C VAL A 3 -47.48 -20.82 -30.54
N GLY A 4 -48.12 -20.44 -31.68
CA GLY A 4 -48.41 -19.06 -32.03
C GLY A 4 -49.39 -18.34 -31.08
N GLU A 5 -50.39 -19.02 -30.55
CA GLU A 5 -51.36 -18.44 -29.60
C GLU A 5 -50.72 -18.25 -28.20
N LEU A 6 -49.82 -19.15 -27.78
CA LEU A 6 -49.08 -19.01 -26.53
C LEU A 6 -48.17 -17.79 -26.55
N LEU A 7 -47.46 -17.52 -27.66
CA LEU A 7 -46.60 -16.38 -27.83
C LEU A 7 -47.36 -15.04 -28.01
N ALA A 8 -48.66 -15.10 -28.39
CA ALA A 8 -49.53 -13.93 -28.51
C ALA A 8 -50.09 -13.40 -27.19
N SER A 9 -50.08 -14.24 -26.12
CA SER A 9 -50.57 -13.83 -24.81
C SER A 9 -49.76 -12.69 -24.20
N ARG A 10 -50.41 -11.72 -23.52
CA ARG A 10 -49.72 -10.60 -22.85
C ARG A 10 -48.67 -11.08 -21.85
N GLY A 11 -48.92 -12.20 -21.14
CA GLY A 11 -47.99 -12.79 -20.19
C GLY A 11 -46.73 -13.35 -20.86
N ALA A 12 -46.84 -14.05 -22.01
CA ALA A 12 -45.70 -14.56 -22.76
C ALA A 12 -44.82 -13.45 -23.35
N ARG A 13 -45.44 -12.38 -23.87
CA ARG A 13 -44.70 -11.21 -24.36
C ARG A 13 -43.97 -10.47 -23.24
N LEU A 14 -44.56 -10.37 -22.04
CA LEU A 14 -43.92 -9.77 -20.87
C LEU A 14 -42.76 -10.65 -20.39
N GLY A 15 -42.97 -11.97 -20.31
CA GLY A 15 -41.92 -12.95 -19.97
C GLY A 15 -40.72 -12.90 -20.94
N LEU A 16 -41.00 -12.80 -22.26
CA LEU A 16 -39.96 -12.67 -23.29
C LEU A 16 -39.15 -11.37 -23.15
N LYS A 17 -39.83 -10.24 -22.86
CA LYS A 17 -39.16 -8.96 -22.60
C LYS A 17 -38.30 -9.00 -21.35
N ILE A 18 -38.79 -9.56 -20.24
CA ILE A 18 -38.05 -9.72 -18.99
C ILE A 18 -36.84 -10.64 -19.22
N GLY A 19 -37.04 -11.78 -19.89
CA GLY A 19 -35.96 -12.71 -20.24
C GLY A 19 -34.89 -12.06 -21.14
N GLY A 20 -35.32 -11.28 -22.13
CA GLY A 20 -34.40 -10.52 -22.99
C GLY A 20 -33.56 -9.47 -22.24
N VAL A 21 -34.20 -8.74 -21.32
CA VAL A 21 -33.49 -7.78 -20.46
C VAL A 21 -32.51 -8.50 -19.53
N ALA A 22 -32.94 -9.59 -18.89
CA ALA A 22 -32.08 -10.38 -18.02
C ALA A 22 -30.85 -10.94 -18.78
N LEU A 23 -31.05 -11.47 -19.97
CA LEU A 23 -29.97 -11.94 -20.84
C LEU A 23 -29.01 -10.80 -21.21
N ALA A 24 -29.55 -9.63 -21.59
CA ALA A 24 -28.72 -8.47 -21.92
C ALA A 24 -27.85 -8.01 -20.74
N VAL A 25 -28.41 -8.01 -19.51
CA VAL A 25 -27.66 -7.66 -18.29
C VAL A 25 -26.53 -8.67 -18.04
N VAL A 26 -26.80 -9.98 -18.21
CA VAL A 26 -25.79 -11.02 -18.06
C VAL A 26 -24.68 -10.87 -19.09
N VAL A 27 -25.03 -10.62 -20.37
CA VAL A 27 -24.03 -10.43 -21.46
C VAL A 27 -23.18 -9.19 -21.20
N LEU A 28 -23.78 -8.06 -20.80
CA LEU A 28 -23.06 -6.84 -20.46
C LEU A 28 -22.15 -7.02 -19.24
N GLY A 29 -22.65 -7.75 -18.21
CA GLY A 29 -21.87 -8.08 -17.04
C GLY A 29 -20.65 -8.95 -17.37
N LEU A 30 -20.82 -9.96 -18.23
CA LEU A 30 -19.73 -10.81 -18.70
C LEU A 30 -18.71 -10.01 -19.56
N ALA A 31 -19.20 -9.18 -20.45
CA ALA A 31 -18.33 -8.33 -21.28
C ALA A 31 -17.51 -7.35 -20.41
N ALA A 32 -18.14 -6.70 -19.44
CA ALA A 32 -17.47 -5.83 -18.48
C ALA A 32 -16.43 -6.59 -17.65
N TRP A 33 -16.77 -7.79 -17.18
CA TRP A 33 -15.85 -8.64 -16.42
C TRP A 33 -14.64 -9.07 -17.27
N LEU A 34 -14.85 -9.49 -18.51
CA LEU A 34 -13.77 -9.85 -19.45
C LEU A 34 -12.87 -8.65 -19.75
N TRP A 35 -13.48 -7.48 -19.94
CA TRP A 35 -12.73 -6.24 -20.16
C TRP A 35 -11.86 -5.88 -18.96
N LEU A 36 -12.41 -5.93 -17.74
CA LEU A 36 -11.66 -5.67 -16.51
C LEU A 36 -10.52 -6.66 -16.32
N ARG A 37 -10.76 -7.96 -16.61
CA ARG A 37 -9.70 -8.97 -16.59
C ARG A 37 -8.59 -8.72 -17.59
N ALA A 38 -8.94 -8.31 -18.80
CA ALA A 38 -7.98 -7.99 -19.84
C ALA A 38 -7.16 -6.74 -19.47
N GLU A 39 -7.80 -5.74 -18.88
CA GLU A 39 -7.14 -4.52 -18.40
C GLU A 39 -6.17 -4.82 -17.25
N ASP A 40 -6.57 -5.65 -16.29
CA ASP A 40 -5.71 -6.09 -15.19
C ASP A 40 -4.47 -6.84 -15.73
N ALA A 41 -4.67 -7.77 -16.65
CA ALA A 41 -3.57 -8.52 -17.28
C ALA A 41 -2.57 -7.60 -18.02
N ARG A 42 -3.07 -6.57 -18.72
CA ARG A 42 -2.19 -5.57 -19.39
C ARG A 42 -1.39 -4.77 -18.38
N GLY A 43 -2.01 -4.32 -17.29
CA GLY A 43 -1.32 -3.60 -16.22
C GLY A 43 -0.24 -4.44 -15.56
N VAL A 44 -0.53 -5.70 -15.26
CA VAL A 44 0.46 -6.64 -14.70
C VAL A 44 1.63 -6.85 -15.67
N ALA A 45 1.35 -7.01 -16.98
CA ALA A 45 2.40 -7.15 -17.99
C ALA A 45 3.25 -5.87 -18.11
N ALA A 46 2.63 -4.69 -18.05
CA ALA A 46 3.35 -3.41 -18.09
C ALA A 46 4.26 -3.22 -16.86
N LEU A 47 3.77 -3.59 -15.66
CA LEU A 47 4.60 -3.56 -14.45
C LEU A 47 5.75 -4.55 -14.54
N ALA A 48 5.52 -5.77 -15.03
CA ALA A 48 6.56 -6.76 -15.22
C ALA A 48 7.63 -6.28 -16.24
N ALA A 49 7.22 -5.59 -17.30
CA ALA A 49 8.15 -4.99 -18.27
C ALA A 49 9.00 -3.85 -17.67
N SER A 50 8.54 -3.21 -16.60
CA SER A 50 9.32 -2.18 -15.89
C SER A 50 10.29 -2.74 -14.84
N ALA A 51 10.26 -4.06 -14.55
CA ALA A 51 10.99 -4.64 -13.43
C ALA A 51 12.51 -4.44 -13.52
N ASP A 52 13.11 -4.57 -14.71
CA ASP A 52 14.54 -4.35 -14.90
C ASP A 52 14.94 -2.88 -14.65
N LEU A 53 14.09 -1.93 -15.06
CA LEU A 53 14.31 -0.50 -14.78
C LEU A 53 14.21 -0.21 -13.28
N VAL A 54 13.23 -0.78 -12.60
CA VAL A 54 13.07 -0.68 -11.14
C VAL A 54 14.28 -1.24 -10.42
N GLN A 55 14.76 -2.42 -10.84
CA GLN A 55 15.95 -3.04 -10.25
C GLN A 55 17.22 -2.19 -10.47
N GLN A 56 17.40 -1.58 -11.64
CA GLN A 56 18.53 -0.67 -11.91
C GLN A 56 18.43 0.64 -11.12
N ALA A 57 17.22 1.05 -10.75
CA ALA A 57 16.96 2.27 -9.99
C ALA A 57 17.06 2.07 -8.47
N ASP A 58 17.08 0.81 -8.02
CA ASP A 58 17.11 0.45 -6.61
C ASP A 58 18.53 0.56 -6.03
N GLY A 59 18.61 0.99 -4.77
CA GLY A 59 19.84 1.02 -4.01
C GLY A 59 20.70 2.29 -4.17
N PRO A 60 21.77 2.37 -3.35
CA PRO A 60 22.61 3.58 -3.24
C PRO A 60 23.49 3.85 -4.46
N GLN A 61 23.73 2.84 -5.29
CA GLN A 61 24.56 2.93 -6.50
C GLN A 61 23.75 3.33 -7.75
N ALA A 62 22.43 3.45 -7.65
CA ALA A 62 21.58 3.78 -8.77
C ALA A 62 21.85 5.20 -9.28
N THR A 63 21.99 5.33 -10.60
CA THR A 63 22.23 6.63 -11.22
C THR A 63 20.94 7.45 -11.29
N PRO A 64 21.03 8.79 -11.32
CA PRO A 64 19.83 9.64 -11.50
C PRO A 64 19.04 9.30 -12.76
N ASP A 65 19.72 8.94 -13.85
CA ASP A 65 19.10 8.54 -15.12
C ASP A 65 18.35 7.19 -15.01
N ALA A 66 18.91 6.21 -14.30
CA ALA A 66 18.21 4.95 -14.04
C ALA A 66 16.94 5.18 -13.22
N ARG A 67 17.00 6.03 -12.18
CA ARG A 67 15.83 6.41 -11.40
C ARG A 67 14.76 7.13 -12.22
N ALA A 68 15.19 8.09 -13.07
CA ALA A 68 14.27 8.83 -13.93
C ALA A 68 13.50 7.88 -14.87
N ARG A 69 14.19 6.93 -15.50
CA ARG A 69 13.56 5.93 -16.38
C ARG A 69 12.59 5.01 -15.64
N ALA A 70 12.93 4.55 -14.46
CA ALA A 70 12.04 3.74 -13.64
C ALA A 70 10.80 4.51 -13.17
N ILE A 71 10.98 5.78 -12.76
CA ILE A 71 9.87 6.67 -12.38
C ILE A 71 8.91 6.85 -13.57
N ASP A 72 9.40 7.14 -14.76
CA ASP A 72 8.58 7.31 -15.97
C ASP A 72 7.81 6.03 -16.32
N ALA A 73 8.48 4.88 -16.27
CA ALA A 73 7.85 3.59 -16.51
C ALA A 73 6.72 3.29 -15.50
N LEU A 74 6.95 3.52 -14.21
CA LEU A 74 5.93 3.30 -13.16
C LEU A 74 4.78 4.30 -13.27
N GLN A 75 5.04 5.57 -13.61
CA GLN A 75 4.01 6.56 -13.89
C GLN A 75 3.17 6.19 -15.10
N THR A 76 3.79 5.58 -16.11
CA THR A 76 3.06 5.05 -17.27
C THR A 76 2.10 3.94 -16.85
N VAL A 77 2.53 2.98 -16.00
CA VAL A 77 1.62 1.96 -15.45
C VAL A 77 0.46 2.61 -14.70
N LEU A 78 0.74 3.61 -13.85
CA LEU A 78 -0.27 4.30 -13.05
C LEU A 78 -1.29 5.07 -13.89
N SER A 79 -0.86 5.67 -15.01
CA SER A 79 -1.73 6.48 -15.86
C SER A 79 -2.52 5.63 -16.86
N GLN A 80 -1.88 4.66 -17.50
CA GLN A 80 -2.50 3.83 -18.53
C GLN A 80 -3.30 2.66 -17.97
N HIS A 81 -2.90 2.12 -16.80
CA HIS A 81 -3.52 0.95 -16.17
C HIS A 81 -4.03 1.25 -14.75
N ALA A 82 -4.61 2.44 -14.56
CA ALA A 82 -5.03 2.94 -13.25
C ALA A 82 -5.99 2.04 -12.47
N ARG A 83 -6.70 1.13 -13.15
CA ARG A 83 -7.68 0.20 -12.56
C ARG A 83 -7.12 -1.20 -12.34
N SER A 84 -5.90 -1.48 -12.78
CA SER A 84 -5.27 -2.79 -12.58
C SER A 84 -4.74 -2.95 -11.16
N SER A 85 -4.63 -4.19 -10.70
CA SER A 85 -3.97 -4.53 -9.43
C SER A 85 -2.49 -4.10 -9.43
N ALA A 86 -1.86 -4.08 -10.60
CA ALA A 86 -0.49 -3.61 -10.78
C ALA A 86 -0.31 -2.12 -10.41
N ALA A 87 -1.34 -1.29 -10.57
CA ALA A 87 -1.24 0.12 -10.21
C ALA A 87 -0.96 0.34 -8.71
N VAL A 88 -1.44 -0.55 -7.84
CA VAL A 88 -1.16 -0.48 -6.40
C VAL A 88 0.33 -0.71 -6.13
N GLN A 89 0.90 -1.75 -6.74
CA GLN A 89 2.32 -2.07 -6.59
C GLN A 89 3.21 -1.02 -7.28
N ALA A 90 2.84 -0.57 -8.49
CA ALA A 90 3.57 0.48 -9.18
C ALA A 90 3.67 1.77 -8.35
N ALA A 91 2.59 2.14 -7.66
CA ALA A 91 2.59 3.30 -6.75
C ALA A 91 3.53 3.10 -5.56
N TYR A 92 3.56 1.91 -4.97
CA TYR A 92 4.48 1.59 -3.89
C TYR A 92 5.95 1.63 -4.33
N GLU A 93 6.28 0.99 -5.46
CA GLU A 93 7.64 1.01 -6.03
C GLU A 93 8.09 2.42 -6.42
N LEU A 94 7.18 3.22 -6.99
CA LEU A 94 7.43 4.63 -7.26
C LEU A 94 7.80 5.40 -5.99
N GLY A 95 7.08 5.14 -4.90
CA GLY A 95 7.39 5.71 -3.59
C GLY A 95 8.78 5.33 -3.10
N ASN A 96 9.18 4.08 -3.27
CA ASN A 96 10.51 3.60 -2.88
C ASN A 96 11.62 4.30 -3.65
N ILE A 97 11.51 4.39 -4.99
CA ILE A 97 12.52 5.03 -5.83
C ILE A 97 12.63 6.53 -5.53
N GLN A 98 11.50 7.21 -5.36
CA GLN A 98 11.48 8.64 -5.00
C GLN A 98 12.05 8.89 -3.60
N TYR A 99 11.77 8.00 -2.64
CA TYR A 99 12.37 8.06 -1.31
C TYR A 99 13.90 7.96 -1.37
N GLN A 100 14.42 6.97 -2.12
CA GLN A 100 15.86 6.80 -2.32
C GLN A 100 16.51 7.95 -3.09
N ALA A 101 15.75 8.63 -3.95
CA ALA A 101 16.17 9.83 -4.63
C ALA A 101 16.21 11.08 -3.73
N GLY A 102 15.66 10.97 -2.50
CA GLY A 102 15.54 12.08 -1.56
C GLY A 102 14.31 12.97 -1.81
N ASP A 103 13.48 12.66 -2.79
CA ASP A 103 12.21 13.36 -3.02
C ASP A 103 11.10 12.81 -2.12
N TYR A 104 11.22 13.15 -0.85
CA TYR A 104 10.31 12.63 0.18
C TYR A 104 8.86 13.11 0.00
N GLY A 105 8.66 14.27 -0.63
CA GLY A 105 7.33 14.79 -0.94
C GLY A 105 6.61 13.93 -1.98
N ALA A 106 7.28 13.67 -3.10
CA ALA A 106 6.78 12.80 -4.16
C ALA A 106 6.60 11.36 -3.67
N ALA A 107 7.58 10.82 -2.93
CA ALA A 107 7.52 9.48 -2.34
C ALA A 107 6.28 9.30 -1.47
N ARG A 108 5.99 10.27 -0.59
CA ARG A 108 4.79 10.26 0.24
C ARG A 108 3.51 10.24 -0.60
N GLY A 109 3.45 11.08 -1.64
CA GLY A 109 2.32 11.08 -2.59
C GLY A 109 2.12 9.72 -3.24
N ALA A 110 3.19 9.06 -3.67
CA ALA A 110 3.13 7.74 -4.30
C ALA A 110 2.66 6.65 -3.32
N TYR A 111 3.15 6.63 -2.07
CA TYR A 111 2.64 5.71 -1.04
C TYR A 111 1.15 5.95 -0.73
N GLN A 112 0.73 7.20 -0.67
CA GLN A 112 -0.69 7.54 -0.47
C GLN A 112 -1.56 7.08 -1.65
N ILE A 113 -1.06 7.15 -2.89
CA ILE A 113 -1.72 6.58 -4.06
C ILE A 113 -1.88 5.06 -3.91
N ALA A 114 -0.84 4.33 -3.47
CA ALA A 114 -0.94 2.90 -3.22
C ALA A 114 -2.03 2.58 -2.19
N LEU A 115 -2.09 3.32 -1.09
CA LEU A 115 -3.11 3.17 -0.05
C LEU A 115 -4.52 3.47 -0.57
N ALA A 116 -4.69 4.56 -1.31
CA ALA A 116 -5.97 4.97 -1.90
C ALA A 116 -6.48 3.99 -2.96
N LYS A 117 -5.57 3.34 -3.70
CA LYS A 117 -5.89 2.30 -4.68
C LYS A 117 -6.20 0.94 -4.05
N GLY A 118 -6.18 0.83 -2.73
CA GLY A 118 -6.59 -0.38 -2.02
C GLY A 118 -5.45 -1.34 -1.69
N ALA A 119 -4.24 -0.84 -1.45
CA ALA A 119 -3.16 -1.67 -0.92
C ALA A 119 -3.66 -2.48 0.29
N ALA A 120 -3.39 -3.78 0.30
CA ALA A 120 -3.88 -4.72 1.30
C ALA A 120 -2.73 -5.56 1.88
N GLY A 121 -2.98 -6.22 3.00
CA GLY A 121 -2.00 -7.09 3.65
C GLY A 121 -0.67 -6.37 3.93
N SER A 122 0.42 -7.05 3.63
CA SER A 122 1.79 -6.52 3.82
C SER A 122 2.05 -5.24 3.04
N LEU A 123 1.54 -5.15 1.81
CA LEU A 123 1.75 -3.96 0.96
C LEU A 123 1.12 -2.70 1.58
N ARG A 124 -0.08 -2.84 2.21
CA ARG A 124 -0.70 -1.74 2.95
C ARG A 124 0.18 -1.27 4.10
N THR A 125 0.71 -2.20 4.88
CA THR A 125 1.59 -1.87 6.01
C THR A 125 2.86 -1.17 5.53
N LEU A 126 3.51 -1.72 4.50
CA LEU A 126 4.73 -1.14 3.92
C LEU A 126 4.49 0.28 3.35
N ALA A 127 3.41 0.49 2.59
CA ALA A 127 3.08 1.81 2.05
C ALA A 127 2.77 2.82 3.17
N ALA A 128 2.03 2.39 4.21
CA ALA A 128 1.72 3.25 5.35
C ALA A 128 2.97 3.58 6.19
N SER A 129 3.87 2.63 6.41
CA SER A 129 5.19 2.88 7.04
C SER A 129 6.04 3.80 6.17
N GLY A 130 6.01 3.64 4.84
CA GLY A 130 6.69 4.53 3.90
C GLY A 130 6.28 5.99 4.06
N VAL A 131 5.00 6.28 4.29
CA VAL A 131 4.53 7.64 4.64
C VAL A 131 5.23 8.15 5.90
N GLY A 132 5.34 7.32 6.94
CA GLY A 132 6.05 7.66 8.17
C GLY A 132 7.54 7.95 7.92
N TYR A 133 8.22 7.09 7.15
CA TYR A 133 9.63 7.28 6.79
C TYR A 133 9.88 8.59 6.02
N THR A 134 8.95 9.00 5.15
CA THR A 134 9.10 10.28 4.43
C THR A 134 9.03 11.48 5.36
N TRP A 135 8.15 11.47 6.36
CA TRP A 135 8.07 12.52 7.38
C TRP A 135 9.30 12.54 8.27
N GLU A 136 9.77 11.35 8.69
CA GLU A 136 10.98 11.23 9.52
C GLU A 136 12.23 11.74 8.79
N ALA A 137 12.37 11.41 7.49
CA ALA A 137 13.49 11.89 6.66
C ALA A 137 13.48 13.40 6.50
N GLN A 138 12.30 14.03 6.50
CA GLN A 138 12.14 15.49 6.50
C GLN A 138 12.26 16.11 7.91
N LYS A 139 12.54 15.28 8.95
CA LYS A 139 12.60 15.68 10.36
C LYS A 139 11.28 16.24 10.92
N ASP A 140 10.18 15.98 10.23
CA ASP A 140 8.84 16.27 10.74
C ASP A 140 8.37 15.09 11.61
N TYR A 141 8.96 15.01 12.80
CA TYR A 141 8.73 13.90 13.71
C TYR A 141 7.30 13.85 14.26
N ALA A 142 6.60 14.98 14.31
CA ALA A 142 5.21 15.03 14.77
C ALA A 142 4.30 14.29 13.77
N ASN A 143 4.45 14.56 12.48
CA ASN A 143 3.72 13.83 11.43
C ASN A 143 4.19 12.38 11.28
N ALA A 144 5.49 12.09 11.50
CA ALA A 144 6.00 10.72 11.53
C ALA A 144 5.33 9.90 12.65
N VAL A 145 5.24 10.43 13.86
CA VAL A 145 4.54 9.78 15.00
C VAL A 145 3.09 9.48 14.61
N THR A 146 2.37 10.46 14.06
CA THR A 146 0.97 10.26 13.64
C THR A 146 0.83 9.14 12.60
N ALA A 147 1.73 9.09 11.62
CA ALA A 147 1.73 8.05 10.60
C ALA A 147 2.02 6.66 11.20
N TYR A 148 3.05 6.53 12.03
CA TYR A 148 3.41 5.26 12.66
C TYR A 148 2.39 4.80 13.71
N GLU A 149 1.73 5.71 14.43
CA GLU A 149 0.59 5.35 15.28
C GLU A 149 -0.55 4.69 14.51
N ALA A 150 -0.84 5.20 13.31
CA ALA A 150 -1.86 4.61 12.46
C ALA A 150 -1.45 3.19 12.02
N VAL A 151 -0.17 2.97 11.68
CA VAL A 151 0.36 1.63 11.34
C VAL A 151 0.28 0.72 12.55
N ALA A 152 0.79 1.13 13.72
CA ALA A 152 0.82 0.32 14.94
C ALA A 152 -0.58 -0.08 15.45
N ARG A 153 -1.60 0.75 15.16
CA ARG A 153 -3.01 0.41 15.45
C ARG A 153 -3.62 -0.54 14.43
N ALA A 154 -3.17 -0.49 13.18
CA ALA A 154 -3.73 -1.29 12.10
C ALA A 154 -3.14 -2.71 12.02
N VAL A 155 -1.91 -2.91 12.49
CA VAL A 155 -1.22 -4.21 12.45
C VAL A 155 -1.56 -5.02 13.70
N PRO A 156 -2.24 -6.17 13.59
CA PRO A 156 -2.55 -7.01 14.73
C PRO A 156 -1.30 -7.58 15.40
N ALA A 157 -1.35 -7.78 16.71
CA ALA A 157 -0.32 -8.48 17.46
C ALA A 157 -0.03 -9.86 16.83
N LYS A 158 1.25 -10.27 16.81
CA LYS A 158 1.75 -11.50 16.19
C LYS A 158 1.82 -11.52 14.66
N GLN A 159 1.39 -10.47 13.95
CA GLN A 159 1.69 -10.34 12.52
C GLN A 159 3.15 -9.92 12.29
N PHE A 160 3.68 -10.28 11.13
CA PHE A 160 5.09 -10.11 10.78
C PHE A 160 5.62 -8.68 11.01
N TYR A 161 4.83 -7.65 10.66
CA TYR A 161 5.23 -6.24 10.79
C TYR A 161 4.85 -5.60 12.14
N PHE A 162 4.32 -6.34 13.12
CA PHE A 162 3.85 -5.77 14.38
C PHE A 162 4.99 -5.16 15.21
N GLU A 163 6.09 -5.89 15.32
CA GLU A 163 7.28 -5.42 16.03
C GLU A 163 7.88 -4.19 15.37
N ASP A 164 8.04 -4.22 14.04
CA ASP A 164 8.60 -3.09 13.29
C ASP A 164 7.74 -1.84 13.43
N ALA A 165 6.41 -1.96 13.36
CA ALA A 165 5.49 -0.85 13.52
C ALA A 165 5.61 -0.17 14.90
N LEU A 166 5.79 -0.95 15.96
CA LEU A 166 6.00 -0.41 17.31
C LEU A 166 7.39 0.22 17.46
N LEU A 167 8.43 -0.38 16.88
CA LEU A 167 9.79 0.17 16.94
C LEU A 167 9.92 1.48 16.16
N ASP A 168 9.30 1.57 14.99
CA ASP A 168 9.24 2.81 14.21
C ASP A 168 8.51 3.92 14.98
N LEU A 169 7.38 3.57 15.63
CA LEU A 169 6.65 4.51 16.47
C LEU A 169 7.49 4.99 17.64
N ALA A 170 8.12 4.08 18.39
CA ALA A 170 8.94 4.42 19.55
C ALA A 170 10.12 5.32 19.18
N ARG A 171 10.77 5.02 18.04
CA ARG A 171 11.86 5.85 17.50
C ARG A 171 11.37 7.25 17.14
N ALA A 172 10.26 7.36 16.43
CA ALA A 172 9.70 8.64 16.05
C ALA A 172 9.25 9.47 17.26
N GLN A 173 8.66 8.84 18.28
CA GLN A 173 8.31 9.48 19.56
C GLN A 173 9.55 10.02 20.27
N ALA A 174 10.64 9.26 20.33
CA ALA A 174 11.91 9.71 20.91
C ALA A 174 12.49 10.91 20.16
N LEU A 175 12.47 10.90 18.82
CA LEU A 175 12.93 11.98 17.96
C LEU A 175 12.04 13.22 18.04
N ALA A 176 10.74 13.04 18.29
CA ALA A 176 9.77 14.11 18.52
C ALA A 176 9.88 14.77 19.92
N GLY A 177 10.83 14.33 20.75
CA GLY A 177 10.99 14.84 22.11
C GLY A 177 9.89 14.35 23.08
N LYS A 178 9.34 13.16 22.82
CA LYS A 178 8.30 12.50 23.64
C LYS A 178 8.87 11.24 24.33
N PRO A 179 9.82 11.41 25.29
CA PRO A 179 10.54 10.27 25.86
C PRO A 179 9.65 9.34 26.68
N VAL A 180 8.60 9.86 27.33
CA VAL A 180 7.69 9.04 28.14
C VAL A 180 6.88 8.10 27.26
N GLU A 181 6.35 8.60 26.16
CA GLU A 181 5.61 7.80 25.18
C GLU A 181 6.53 6.77 24.49
N ALA A 182 7.75 7.18 24.14
CA ALA A 182 8.74 6.28 23.55
C ALA A 182 9.10 5.12 24.48
N LEU A 183 9.33 5.40 25.78
CA LEU A 183 9.58 4.39 26.79
C LEU A 183 8.43 3.38 26.87
N ALA A 184 7.20 3.88 27.01
CA ALA A 184 6.01 3.03 27.07
C ALA A 184 5.87 2.15 25.81
N THR A 185 6.21 2.68 24.62
CA THR A 185 6.13 1.92 23.37
C THR A 185 7.24 0.87 23.30
N TYR A 186 8.49 1.16 23.69
CA TYR A 186 9.55 0.17 23.75
C TYR A 186 9.24 -0.95 24.76
N GLU A 187 8.73 -0.61 25.95
CA GLU A 187 8.30 -1.59 26.95
C GLU A 187 7.18 -2.50 26.43
N ARG A 188 6.26 -1.92 25.66
CA ARG A 188 5.21 -2.69 24.98
C ARG A 188 5.78 -3.69 23.99
N VAL A 189 6.83 -3.35 23.22
CA VAL A 189 7.50 -4.32 22.33
C VAL A 189 7.99 -5.51 23.12
N LEU A 190 8.73 -5.28 24.22
CA LEU A 190 9.28 -6.36 25.05
C LEU A 190 8.19 -7.24 25.70
N LYS A 191 7.02 -6.63 26.01
CA LYS A 191 5.87 -7.35 26.57
C LYS A 191 5.15 -8.19 25.53
N ASP A 192 4.85 -7.59 24.37
CA ASP A 192 3.97 -8.19 23.35
C ASP A 192 4.74 -9.15 22.42
N VAL A 193 6.09 -8.98 22.33
CA VAL A 193 7.01 -9.83 21.56
C VAL A 193 8.16 -10.30 22.46
N PRO A 194 7.89 -11.19 23.44
CA PRO A 194 8.89 -11.59 24.46
C PRO A 194 10.14 -12.27 23.87
N ASP A 195 10.00 -12.97 22.74
CA ASP A 195 11.09 -13.68 22.06
C ASP A 195 11.81 -12.83 21.00
N THR A 196 11.65 -11.51 21.02
CA THR A 196 12.32 -10.64 20.06
C THR A 196 13.84 -10.70 20.17
N ARG A 197 14.50 -10.89 19.03
CA ARG A 197 15.97 -10.84 18.96
C ARG A 197 16.53 -9.44 19.19
N ARG A 198 15.68 -8.39 19.11
CA ARG A 198 16.04 -6.99 19.32
C ARG A 198 15.97 -6.56 20.80
N ALA A 199 15.62 -7.47 21.73
CA ALA A 199 15.50 -7.16 23.15
C ALA A 199 16.73 -6.44 23.75
N PRO A 200 18.00 -6.78 23.43
CA PRO A 200 19.16 -6.03 23.93
C PRO A 200 19.15 -4.57 23.46
N ASP A 201 18.90 -4.32 22.17
CA ASP A 201 18.88 -2.97 21.60
C ASP A 201 17.74 -2.14 22.16
N ILE A 202 16.56 -2.75 22.33
CA ILE A 202 15.40 -2.08 22.94
C ILE A 202 15.70 -1.67 24.37
N ARG A 203 16.30 -2.56 25.18
CA ARG A 203 16.70 -2.24 26.58
C ARG A 203 17.74 -1.12 26.63
N ALA A 204 18.68 -1.10 25.67
CA ALA A 204 19.66 -0.02 25.58
C ALA A 204 18.98 1.33 25.28
N LYS A 205 17.96 1.35 24.37
CA LYS A 205 17.17 2.56 24.11
C LYS A 205 16.35 3.03 25.31
N ILE A 206 15.76 2.10 26.05
CA ILE A 206 15.05 2.41 27.31
C ILE A 206 16.03 3.05 28.31
N ALA A 207 17.21 2.48 28.53
CA ALA A 207 18.22 3.01 29.45
C ALA A 207 18.72 4.42 29.02
N GLU A 208 18.94 4.63 27.72
CA GLU A 208 19.32 5.93 27.15
C GLU A 208 18.27 6.99 27.44
N LEU A 209 16.99 6.70 27.20
CA LEU A 209 15.88 7.64 27.44
C LEU A 209 15.70 7.94 28.93
N GLN A 210 15.84 6.96 29.82
CA GLN A 210 15.78 7.14 31.27
C GLN A 210 16.96 7.97 31.81
N GLY A 211 18.14 7.83 31.18
CA GLY A 211 19.33 8.63 31.56
C GLY A 211 19.24 10.10 31.16
N ARG A 212 18.53 10.43 30.06
CA ARG A 212 18.32 11.81 29.62
C ARG A 212 17.26 12.58 30.42
N GLY A 213 16.46 11.90 31.21
CA GLY A 213 15.41 12.48 32.06
C GLY A 213 15.87 12.87 33.46
N LYS A 214 17.14 12.62 33.76
CA LYS A 214 17.81 13.04 35.02
C LYS A 214 18.70 14.26 34.76
#